data_03e1e9723c0d7461460199180cd27a11
#
_entry.id   03e1e9723c0d7461460199180cd27a11
#
_cell.length_a   1.000
_cell.length_b   1.000
_cell.length_c   1.000
_cell.angle_alpha   90.00
_cell.angle_beta   90.00
_cell.angle_gamma   90.00
#
_symmetry.space_group_name_H-M   'P 1'
#
loop_
_entity.id
_entity.type
_entity.pdbx_description
1 polymer ?
#
loop_
_entity_poly.entity_id
_entity_poly.type
_entity_poly.pdbx_seq_one_letter_code
_entity_poly.pdbx_strand_id
1 'polypeptide(L)'
;DSVREDILSDLSKRQLSDVAKAANRYPNVDCEHKITNASEISTSSTIDVEVNVSREWEFGDSVSLLPPVNCSRYPIPREESWWVVIGDEKENRLCAIKRVNVVKSSKVKLSFASPSEEGARAYSLYFMCDSYLGADLEFEFDVSVAKGEDPSDEDESSSEDDAYADDEDTDEDADKAKDS
;
A
#
# COMPACT_ATOMS: atom_id res chain seq x y z
N ASP A 1 -37.39 -0.39 -10.86
CA ASP A 1 -37.68 0.05 -12.24
C ASP A 1 -38.69 1.21 -12.29
N SER A 2 -39.68 1.30 -11.38
CA SER A 2 -40.66 2.41 -11.37
C SER A 2 -40.03 3.80 -11.18
N VAL A 3 -39.05 3.95 -10.30
CA VAL A 3 -38.36 5.23 -10.06
C VAL A 3 -37.63 5.74 -11.31
N ARG A 4 -37.06 4.81 -12.07
CA ARG A 4 -36.38 5.14 -13.34
C ARG A 4 -37.38 5.60 -14.40
N GLU A 5 -38.54 4.95 -14.49
CA GLU A 5 -39.60 5.32 -15.40
C GLU A 5 -40.17 6.70 -15.03
N ASP A 6 -40.40 6.96 -13.75
CA ASP A 6 -40.93 8.27 -13.29
C ASP A 6 -39.98 9.43 -13.57
N ILE A 7 -38.67 9.26 -13.34
CA ILE A 7 -37.67 10.32 -13.55
C ILE A 7 -37.38 10.56 -15.03
N LEU A 8 -37.43 9.51 -15.86
CA LEU A 8 -37.01 9.57 -17.25
C LEU A 8 -38.16 9.70 -18.26
N SER A 9 -39.43 9.64 -17.78
CA SER A 9 -40.62 9.66 -18.63
C SER A 9 -40.75 10.92 -19.52
N ASP A 10 -40.32 12.07 -19.01
CA ASP A 10 -40.43 13.36 -19.68
C ASP A 10 -39.26 13.68 -20.63
N LEU A 11 -38.25 12.76 -20.70
CA LEU A 11 -37.09 12.98 -21.54
C LEU A 11 -37.29 12.48 -22.96
N SER A 12 -36.86 13.27 -23.92
CA SER A 12 -36.78 12.86 -25.32
C SER A 12 -35.73 11.74 -25.51
N LYS A 13 -35.82 10.97 -26.59
CA LYS A 13 -34.85 9.89 -26.93
C LYS A 13 -33.40 10.38 -26.97
N ARG A 14 -33.17 11.62 -27.42
CA ARG A 14 -31.83 12.22 -27.44
C ARG A 14 -31.32 12.48 -26.01
N GLN A 15 -32.15 13.07 -25.15
CA GLN A 15 -31.82 13.33 -23.76
C GLN A 15 -31.56 12.00 -22.99
N LEU A 16 -32.37 10.96 -23.24
CA LEU A 16 -32.14 9.62 -22.68
C LEU A 16 -30.78 9.05 -23.10
N SER A 17 -30.42 9.21 -24.39
CA SER A 17 -29.09 8.79 -24.87
C SER A 17 -27.97 9.57 -24.21
N ASP A 18 -28.14 10.88 -23.99
CA ASP A 18 -27.13 11.71 -23.34
C ASP A 18 -26.98 11.37 -21.85
N VAL A 19 -28.10 11.08 -21.16
CA VAL A 19 -28.09 10.57 -19.76
C VAL A 19 -27.36 9.22 -19.68
N ALA A 20 -27.68 8.29 -20.58
CA ALA A 20 -27.01 6.99 -20.62
C ALA A 20 -25.48 7.13 -20.84
N LYS A 21 -25.08 7.99 -21.78
CA LYS A 21 -23.65 8.27 -22.00
C LYS A 21 -22.96 8.87 -20.77
N ALA A 22 -23.64 9.75 -20.04
CA ALA A 22 -23.10 10.36 -18.83
C ALA A 22 -23.01 9.33 -17.69
N ALA A 23 -24.06 8.51 -17.51
CA ALA A 23 -24.10 7.46 -16.50
C ALA A 23 -22.99 6.40 -16.74
N ASN A 24 -22.81 5.99 -17.99
CA ASN A 24 -21.77 5.00 -18.36
C ASN A 24 -20.32 5.54 -18.26
N ARG A 25 -20.14 6.84 -18.05
CA ARG A 25 -18.82 7.44 -17.75
C ARG A 25 -18.49 7.45 -16.26
N TYR A 26 -19.50 7.31 -15.41
CA TYR A 26 -19.28 7.25 -13.98
C TYR A 26 -18.49 5.97 -13.65
N PRO A 27 -17.41 6.07 -12.87
CA PRO A 27 -16.57 4.93 -12.59
C PRO A 27 -17.29 3.88 -11.73
N ASN A 28 -17.27 2.63 -12.20
CA ASN A 28 -17.64 1.46 -11.42
C ASN A 28 -16.36 0.67 -11.18
N VAL A 29 -15.85 0.72 -9.94
CA VAL A 29 -14.56 0.13 -9.56
C VAL A 29 -14.73 -0.77 -8.36
N ASP A 30 -14.06 -1.92 -8.41
CA ASP A 30 -13.86 -2.81 -7.29
C ASP A 30 -12.43 -2.70 -6.79
N CYS A 31 -12.26 -2.77 -5.48
CA CYS A 31 -10.98 -2.66 -4.82
C CYS A 31 -10.83 -3.78 -3.79
N GLU A 32 -9.76 -4.54 -3.94
CA GLU A 32 -9.38 -5.58 -2.99
C GLU A 32 -8.00 -5.26 -2.42
N HIS A 33 -7.80 -5.55 -1.15
CA HIS A 33 -6.51 -5.36 -0.50
C HIS A 33 -6.06 -6.60 0.25
N LYS A 34 -4.75 -6.76 0.40
CA LYS A 34 -4.15 -7.80 1.24
C LYS A 34 -2.82 -7.33 1.81
N ILE A 35 -2.51 -7.78 3.01
CA ILE A 35 -1.20 -7.63 3.62
C ILE A 35 -0.32 -8.75 3.07
N THR A 36 0.83 -8.40 2.47
CA THR A 36 1.68 -9.38 1.78
C THR A 36 2.71 -10.03 2.69
N ASN A 37 3.06 -9.39 3.81
CA ASN A 37 4.02 -9.86 4.80
C ASN A 37 3.42 -10.06 6.20
N ALA A 38 2.16 -10.46 6.29
CA ALA A 38 1.43 -10.55 7.57
C ALA A 38 2.09 -11.40 8.66
N SER A 39 2.87 -12.42 8.29
CA SER A 39 3.61 -13.29 9.22
C SER A 39 4.95 -12.72 9.71
N GLU A 40 5.42 -11.64 9.12
CA GLU A 40 6.75 -11.05 9.36
C GLU A 40 6.69 -9.68 10.01
N ILE A 41 5.48 -9.24 10.39
CA ILE A 41 5.28 -7.91 10.97
C ILE A 41 5.67 -7.92 12.43
N SER A 42 6.73 -7.18 12.74
CA SER A 42 7.23 -6.94 14.10
C SER A 42 7.39 -5.46 14.37
N THR A 43 7.67 -5.09 15.62
CA THR A 43 8.02 -3.71 15.97
C THR A 43 9.23 -3.25 15.16
N SER A 44 9.20 -2.01 14.68
CA SER A 44 10.27 -1.41 13.84
C SER A 44 10.49 -2.06 12.47
N SER A 45 9.55 -2.91 12.01
CA SER A 45 9.55 -3.47 10.64
C SER A 45 8.72 -2.62 9.66
N THR A 46 8.40 -3.16 8.50
CA THR A 46 7.49 -2.55 7.53
C THR A 46 6.23 -3.39 7.38
N ILE A 47 5.13 -2.73 7.10
CA ILE A 47 3.85 -3.33 6.71
C ILE A 47 3.67 -3.12 5.22
N ASP A 48 3.54 -4.22 4.47
CA ASP A 48 3.39 -4.20 3.03
C ASP A 48 1.95 -4.55 2.64
N VAL A 49 1.28 -3.62 1.99
CA VAL A 49 -0.10 -3.77 1.52
C VAL A 49 -0.15 -3.74 0.00
N GLU A 50 -0.75 -4.76 -0.58
CA GLU A 50 -1.06 -4.84 -2.00
C GLU A 50 -2.54 -4.55 -2.22
N VAL A 51 -2.83 -3.58 -3.09
CA VAL A 51 -4.17 -3.17 -3.46
C VAL A 51 -4.40 -3.49 -4.93
N ASN A 52 -5.39 -4.31 -5.23
CA ASN A 52 -5.81 -4.65 -6.58
C ASN A 52 -7.10 -3.92 -6.88
N VAL A 53 -7.10 -3.13 -7.92
CA VAL A 53 -8.26 -2.37 -8.38
C VAL A 53 -8.66 -2.87 -9.75
N SER A 54 -9.94 -3.14 -9.94
CA SER A 54 -10.52 -3.48 -11.22
C SER A 54 -11.68 -2.54 -11.55
N ARG A 55 -11.86 -2.25 -12.83
CA ARG A 55 -12.92 -1.40 -13.31
C ARG A 55 -13.85 -2.19 -14.22
N GLU A 56 -15.13 -2.15 -13.94
CA GLU A 56 -16.14 -2.66 -14.84
C GLU A 56 -16.45 -1.63 -15.93
N TRP A 57 -16.35 -2.08 -17.18
CA TRP A 57 -16.68 -1.27 -18.35
C TRP A 57 -17.81 -1.89 -19.15
N GLU A 58 -18.83 -1.11 -19.44
CA GLU A 58 -19.88 -1.50 -20.40
C GLU A 58 -19.44 -1.42 -21.87
N PHE A 59 -18.31 -0.76 -22.16
CA PHE A 59 -17.82 -0.53 -23.54
C PHE A 59 -16.92 -1.63 -24.09
N GLY A 60 -16.77 -2.75 -23.39
CA GLY A 60 -15.98 -3.89 -23.85
C GLY A 60 -14.46 -3.70 -23.72
N ASP A 61 -13.72 -4.75 -24.07
CA ASP A 61 -12.26 -4.87 -23.86
C ASP A 61 -11.36 -3.96 -24.70
N SER A 62 -11.91 -3.22 -25.65
CA SER A 62 -11.13 -2.41 -26.61
C SER A 62 -10.72 -1.02 -26.10
N VAL A 63 -11.14 -0.63 -24.89
CA VAL A 63 -10.79 0.69 -24.33
C VAL A 63 -9.38 0.66 -23.76
N SER A 64 -8.47 1.37 -24.42
CA SER A 64 -7.07 1.54 -23.98
C SER A 64 -6.82 2.83 -23.20
N LEU A 65 -7.73 3.80 -23.30
CA LEU A 65 -7.64 5.11 -22.63
C LEU A 65 -8.99 5.51 -22.06
N LEU A 66 -8.97 6.12 -20.88
CA LEU A 66 -10.15 6.75 -20.30
C LEU A 66 -10.53 8.00 -21.09
N PRO A 67 -11.83 8.23 -21.35
CA PRO A 67 -12.27 9.52 -21.87
C PRO A 67 -11.99 10.62 -20.82
N PRO A 68 -11.77 11.86 -21.24
CA PRO A 68 -11.65 12.98 -20.30
C PRO A 68 -12.87 13.05 -19.37
N VAL A 69 -12.63 13.50 -18.15
CA VAL A 69 -13.68 13.72 -17.14
C VAL A 69 -14.75 14.67 -17.69
N ASN A 70 -16.02 14.37 -17.45
CA ASN A 70 -17.12 15.20 -17.87
C ASN A 70 -17.27 16.43 -16.96
N CYS A 71 -16.45 17.45 -17.18
CA CYS A 71 -16.41 18.68 -16.40
C CYS A 71 -16.43 19.91 -17.32
N SER A 72 -17.58 20.18 -17.93
CA SER A 72 -17.75 21.23 -18.95
C SER A 72 -17.40 22.66 -18.48
N ARG A 73 -17.40 22.91 -17.17
CA ARG A 73 -17.05 24.20 -16.57
C ARG A 73 -15.56 24.35 -16.24
N TYR A 74 -14.79 23.26 -16.32
CA TYR A 74 -13.36 23.32 -16.07
C TYR A 74 -12.62 23.72 -17.35
N PRO A 75 -11.66 24.65 -17.30
CA PRO A 75 -11.09 25.28 -18.51
C PRO A 75 -10.22 24.35 -19.35
N ILE A 76 -9.72 23.27 -18.80
CA ILE A 76 -8.85 22.29 -19.44
C ILE A 76 -9.40 20.88 -19.28
N PRO A 77 -9.25 19.99 -20.28
CA PRO A 77 -9.59 18.59 -20.13
C PRO A 77 -8.85 17.97 -18.94
N ARG A 78 -9.58 17.28 -18.09
CA ARG A 78 -9.03 16.56 -16.94
C ARG A 78 -9.09 15.06 -17.20
N GLU A 79 -8.03 14.36 -16.78
CA GLU A 79 -7.99 12.91 -16.69
C GLU A 79 -8.44 12.48 -15.31
N GLU A 80 -9.15 11.36 -15.25
CA GLU A 80 -9.54 10.73 -14.00
C GLU A 80 -8.33 10.10 -13.31
N SER A 81 -8.18 10.35 -12.03
CA SER A 81 -7.11 9.81 -11.21
C SER A 81 -7.64 9.44 -9.83
N TRP A 82 -6.93 8.56 -9.17
CA TRP A 82 -7.31 8.02 -7.88
C TRP A 82 -6.18 8.13 -6.87
N TRP A 83 -6.54 8.25 -5.61
CA TRP A 83 -5.63 8.19 -4.50
C TRP A 83 -5.88 6.92 -3.69
N VAL A 84 -4.83 6.16 -3.46
CA VAL A 84 -4.81 5.07 -2.49
C VAL A 84 -4.13 5.59 -1.24
N VAL A 85 -4.84 5.63 -0.13
CA VAL A 85 -4.39 6.21 1.12
C VAL A 85 -4.54 5.18 2.24
N ILE A 86 -3.53 5.03 3.07
CA ILE A 86 -3.61 4.25 4.30
C ILE A 86 -3.40 5.20 5.46
N GLY A 87 -4.34 5.21 6.39
CA GLY A 87 -4.33 6.01 7.58
C GLY A 87 -4.49 5.21 8.86
N ASP A 88 -3.96 5.74 9.94
CA ASP A 88 -4.25 5.34 11.29
C ASP A 88 -5.17 6.41 11.90
N GLU A 89 -6.46 6.10 11.95
CA GLU A 89 -7.46 7.05 12.45
C GLU A 89 -7.30 7.33 13.94
N LYS A 90 -6.88 6.32 14.71
CA LYS A 90 -6.71 6.43 16.14
C LYS A 90 -5.62 7.43 16.51
N GLU A 91 -4.55 7.44 15.73
CA GLU A 91 -3.43 8.37 15.90
C GLU A 91 -3.54 9.60 14.97
N ASN A 92 -4.59 9.67 14.15
CA ASN A 92 -4.79 10.71 13.13
C ASN A 92 -3.54 10.91 12.25
N ARG A 93 -3.00 9.79 11.76
CA ARG A 93 -1.73 9.73 11.04
C ARG A 93 -1.90 9.17 9.63
N LEU A 94 -1.31 9.86 8.65
CA LEU A 94 -1.15 9.33 7.30
C LEU A 94 0.02 8.33 7.28
N CYS A 95 -0.26 7.07 6.94
CA CYS A 95 0.74 6.01 6.86
C CYS A 95 1.35 5.89 5.47
N ALA A 96 0.52 5.84 4.45
CA ALA A 96 0.98 5.76 3.06
C ALA A 96 -0.02 6.44 2.11
N ILE A 97 0.48 6.97 1.00
CA ILE A 97 -0.33 7.57 -0.05
C ILE A 97 0.29 7.32 -1.42
N LYS A 98 -0.54 6.98 -2.40
CA LYS A 98 -0.12 6.80 -3.79
C LYS A 98 -1.20 7.20 -4.75
N ARG A 99 -0.80 7.87 -5.84
CA ARG A 99 -1.70 8.21 -6.94
C ARG A 99 -1.67 7.13 -8.00
N VAL A 100 -2.83 6.80 -8.55
CA VAL A 100 -2.99 5.75 -9.56
C VAL A 100 -4.05 6.11 -10.58
N ASN A 101 -3.85 5.68 -11.82
CA ASN A 101 -4.85 5.74 -12.88
C ASN A 101 -5.33 4.32 -13.17
N VAL A 102 -6.65 4.14 -13.19
CA VAL A 102 -7.28 2.84 -13.39
C VAL A 102 -8.04 2.83 -14.70
N VAL A 103 -7.46 2.25 -15.74
CA VAL A 103 -8.14 2.07 -17.02
C VAL A 103 -8.98 0.80 -17.01
N LYS A 104 -8.38 -0.34 -16.73
CA LYS A 104 -9.05 -1.64 -16.58
C LYS A 104 -8.79 -2.25 -15.21
N SER A 105 -7.52 -2.41 -14.90
CA SER A 105 -7.07 -2.88 -13.59
C SER A 105 -5.74 -2.24 -13.25
N SER A 106 -5.47 -2.13 -11.96
CA SER A 106 -4.21 -1.63 -11.45
C SER A 106 -3.84 -2.39 -10.18
N LYS A 107 -2.55 -2.70 -10.05
CA LYS A 107 -1.98 -3.30 -8.85
C LYS A 107 -1.06 -2.28 -8.19
N VAL A 108 -1.36 -1.91 -6.97
CA VAL A 108 -0.64 -0.91 -6.20
C VAL A 108 -0.03 -1.56 -4.98
N LYS A 109 1.25 -1.27 -4.73
CA LYS A 109 1.93 -1.67 -3.50
C LYS A 109 2.23 -0.43 -2.69
N LEU A 110 1.91 -0.50 -1.41
CA LEU A 110 2.23 0.51 -0.40
C LEU A 110 2.97 -0.16 0.74
N SER A 111 3.96 0.55 1.27
CA SER A 111 4.75 0.11 2.41
C SER A 111 4.85 1.25 3.41
N PHE A 112 4.68 0.96 4.69
CA PHE A 112 4.81 1.95 5.75
C PHE A 112 5.38 1.30 7.01
N ALA A 113 5.95 2.12 7.90
CA ALA A 113 6.57 1.62 9.13
C ALA A 113 5.54 1.04 10.10
N SER A 114 5.85 -0.11 10.67
CA SER A 114 5.07 -0.69 11.76
C SER A 114 5.19 0.16 13.03
N PRO A 115 4.24 0.06 13.95
CA PRO A 115 4.34 0.68 15.26
C PRO A 115 5.54 0.16 16.05
N SER A 116 6.02 0.97 17.00
CA SER A 116 7.06 0.58 17.97
C SER A 116 6.54 -0.33 19.09
N GLU A 117 5.22 -0.43 19.24
CA GLU A 117 4.56 -1.25 20.27
C GLU A 117 3.95 -2.49 19.63
N GLU A 118 4.09 -3.64 20.30
CA GLU A 118 3.43 -4.89 19.92
C GLU A 118 1.92 -4.82 20.13
N GLY A 119 1.17 -5.64 19.41
CA GLY A 119 -0.28 -5.79 19.57
C GLY A 119 -1.05 -5.61 18.28
N ALA A 120 -2.38 -5.62 18.38
CA ALA A 120 -3.28 -5.41 17.27
C ALA A 120 -3.46 -3.92 16.98
N ARG A 121 -3.38 -3.56 15.70
CA ARG A 121 -3.58 -2.20 15.19
C ARG A 121 -4.56 -2.21 14.03
N ALA A 122 -5.53 -1.31 14.07
CA ALA A 122 -6.48 -1.10 12.99
C ALA A 122 -6.01 0.04 12.09
N TYR A 123 -6.18 -0.13 10.80
CA TYR A 123 -5.87 0.86 9.76
C TYR A 123 -7.04 0.99 8.82
N SER A 124 -7.19 2.17 8.22
CA SER A 124 -8.18 2.44 7.19
C SER A 124 -7.50 2.65 5.84
N LEU A 125 -8.01 1.98 4.82
CA LEU A 125 -7.62 2.15 3.44
C LEU A 125 -8.72 2.90 2.70
N TYR A 126 -8.35 4.04 2.12
CA TYR A 126 -9.22 4.86 1.31
C TYR A 126 -8.78 4.78 -0.15
N PHE A 127 -9.73 4.47 -1.02
CA PHE A 127 -9.55 4.56 -2.46
C PHE A 127 -10.45 5.68 -2.97
N MET A 128 -9.86 6.85 -3.24
CA MET A 128 -10.59 8.11 -3.48
C MET A 128 -10.42 8.59 -4.90
N CYS A 129 -11.54 8.97 -5.53
CA CYS A 129 -11.56 9.55 -6.87
C CYS A 129 -11.32 11.06 -6.82
N ASP A 130 -10.43 11.59 -7.65
CA ASP A 130 -10.19 13.04 -7.75
C ASP A 130 -11.19 13.78 -8.65
N SER A 131 -12.12 13.06 -9.29
CA SER A 131 -12.94 13.57 -10.38
C SER A 131 -14.44 13.36 -10.22
N TYR A 132 -14.87 12.35 -9.49
CA TYR A 132 -16.26 11.99 -9.32
C TYR A 132 -16.63 11.82 -7.84
N LEU A 133 -17.65 12.52 -7.39
CA LEU A 133 -18.17 12.40 -6.02
C LEU A 133 -18.94 11.08 -5.85
N GLY A 134 -18.75 10.41 -4.71
CA GLY A 134 -19.47 9.19 -4.37
C GLY A 134 -18.91 7.92 -5.01
N ALA A 135 -17.75 8.01 -5.65
CA ALA A 135 -17.02 6.85 -6.20
C ALA A 135 -15.97 6.27 -5.22
N ASP A 136 -15.81 6.92 -4.07
CA ASP A 136 -14.81 6.56 -3.09
C ASP A 136 -15.18 5.26 -2.37
N LEU A 137 -14.16 4.47 -2.05
CA LEU A 137 -14.29 3.23 -1.29
C LEU A 137 -13.42 3.31 -0.04
N GLU A 138 -13.91 2.71 1.03
CA GLU A 138 -13.26 2.68 2.34
C GLU A 138 -13.26 1.26 2.89
N PHE A 139 -12.12 0.83 3.44
CA PHE A 139 -11.93 -0.49 4.03
C PHE A 139 -11.14 -0.37 5.32
N GLU A 140 -11.54 -1.14 6.32
CA GLU A 140 -10.79 -1.30 7.55
C GLU A 140 -10.02 -2.63 7.52
N PHE A 141 -8.82 -2.65 8.07
CA PHE A 141 -8.05 -3.87 8.23
C PHE A 141 -7.19 -3.84 9.49
N ASP A 142 -7.04 -5.01 10.09
CA ASP A 142 -6.24 -5.20 11.30
C ASP A 142 -4.89 -5.81 10.99
N VAL A 143 -3.87 -5.36 11.72
CA VAL A 143 -2.51 -5.89 11.66
C VAL A 143 -2.10 -6.31 13.06
N SER A 144 -1.57 -7.52 13.20
CA SER A 144 -0.94 -7.99 14.43
C SER A 144 0.57 -7.75 14.36
N VAL A 145 1.08 -6.93 15.24
CA VAL A 145 2.51 -6.59 15.34
C VAL A 145 3.13 -7.46 16.43
N ALA A 146 4.08 -8.32 16.06
CA ALA A 146 4.86 -9.12 17.01
C ALA A 146 5.98 -8.27 17.64
N LYS A 147 6.50 -8.73 18.78
CA LYS A 147 7.71 -8.13 19.37
C LYS A 147 8.90 -8.36 18.42
N GLY A 148 9.59 -7.30 18.03
CA GLY A 148 10.84 -7.38 17.29
C GLY A 148 11.99 -7.83 18.19
N GLU A 149 13.00 -8.43 17.61
CA GLU A 149 14.25 -8.72 18.31
C GLU A 149 14.98 -7.39 18.54
N ASP A 150 15.28 -7.08 19.80
CA ASP A 150 16.11 -5.93 20.14
C ASP A 150 17.57 -6.27 19.76
N PRO A 151 18.27 -5.44 18.98
CA PRO A 151 19.66 -5.70 18.64
C PRO A 151 20.62 -5.65 19.84
N SER A 152 20.12 -5.42 21.04
CA SER A 152 20.89 -5.39 22.29
C SER A 152 20.99 -6.75 22.99
N ASP A 153 20.29 -7.79 22.53
CA ASP A 153 20.30 -9.12 23.18
C ASP A 153 21.37 -10.09 22.61
N GLU A 154 22.22 -9.66 21.64
CA GLU A 154 23.27 -10.52 21.08
C GLU A 154 24.64 -10.44 21.78
N ASP A 155 24.81 -9.63 22.84
CA ASP A 155 26.14 -9.40 23.47
C ASP A 155 26.32 -10.03 24.87
N GLU A 156 25.48 -10.95 25.34
CA GLU A 156 25.69 -11.62 26.62
C GLU A 156 25.72 -13.15 26.57
N SER A 157 26.54 -13.73 25.68
CA SER A 157 26.91 -15.14 25.87
C SER A 157 28.20 -15.52 25.19
N SER A 158 29.35 -14.99 25.63
CA SER A 158 30.62 -15.73 25.54
C SER A 158 31.72 -15.02 26.33
N SER A 159 31.70 -15.17 27.63
CA SER A 159 32.91 -15.11 28.43
C SER A 159 32.69 -15.92 29.70
N GLU A 160 33.13 -17.13 29.67
CA GLU A 160 33.69 -17.88 30.78
C GLU A 160 34.09 -19.24 30.25
N ASP A 161 35.36 -19.47 30.01
CA ASP A 161 36.08 -20.42 30.83
C ASP A 161 37.58 -20.33 30.57
N ASP A 162 38.22 -20.05 31.65
CA ASP A 162 39.60 -20.19 31.99
C ASP A 162 40.20 -21.53 31.65
N ALA A 163 41.46 -21.52 31.35
CA ALA A 163 42.39 -22.46 32.04
C ALA A 163 43.83 -21.96 31.89
N TYR A 164 44.38 -21.56 33.03
CA TYR A 164 45.80 -21.49 33.31
C TYR A 164 46.47 -22.84 33.03
N ALA A 165 47.55 -22.84 32.30
CA ALA A 165 48.63 -23.82 32.42
C ALA A 165 49.94 -23.09 32.17
N ASP A 166 50.57 -22.83 33.28
CA ASP A 166 52.00 -22.63 33.53
C ASP A 166 52.77 -23.80 32.93
N ASP A 167 53.83 -23.59 32.17
CA ASP A 167 55.07 -24.33 32.36
C ASP A 167 56.27 -23.68 31.65
N GLU A 168 57.32 -23.72 32.38
CA GLU A 168 58.61 -23.10 32.26
C GLU A 168 59.46 -23.61 31.11
N ASP A 169 60.49 -22.78 30.83
CA ASP A 169 61.88 -23.10 30.47
C ASP A 169 62.19 -23.67 29.07
N THR A 170 63.02 -23.01 28.34
CA THR A 170 64.48 -23.12 28.34
C THR A 170 65.08 -22.34 27.12
N ASP A 171 66.17 -21.73 27.46
CA ASP A 171 67.24 -21.15 26.70
C ASP A 171 67.63 -21.86 25.37
N GLU A 172 68.11 -21.12 24.49
CA GLU A 172 69.45 -21.10 23.90
C GLU A 172 69.50 -20.66 22.42
N ASP A 173 70.21 -19.60 22.27
CA ASP A 173 71.31 -19.29 21.39
C ASP A 173 71.29 -19.52 19.87
N ALA A 174 71.91 -18.53 19.32
CA ALA A 174 72.81 -18.47 18.18
C ALA A 174 72.21 -18.03 16.79
N ASP A 175 72.42 -16.77 16.48
CA ASP A 175 73.56 -16.30 15.62
C ASP A 175 73.51 -16.60 14.10
N LYS A 176 73.86 -15.52 13.44
CA LYS A 176 74.33 -15.37 12.05
C LYS A 176 73.34 -15.14 10.91
N ALA A 177 73.29 -13.93 10.53
CA ALA A 177 74.16 -13.24 9.56
C ALA A 177 73.90 -13.54 8.07
N LYS A 178 73.76 -12.40 7.35
CA LYS A 178 74.22 -12.16 5.96
C LYS A 178 73.24 -12.50 4.84
N ASP A 179 72.83 -11.46 4.21
CA ASP A 179 73.42 -10.92 2.96
C ASP A 179 72.75 -11.43 1.67
N SER A 180 72.15 -10.57 1.03
CA SER A 180 72.22 -10.10 -0.35
C SER A 180 70.91 -9.46 -0.73
#